data_777c33663ac2a060ea30a09b93f42e2e
#
_entry.id   777c33663ac2a060ea30a09b93f42e2e
#
_cell.length_a   1.000
_cell.length_b   1.000
_cell.length_c   1.000
_cell.angle_alpha   90.00
_cell.angle_beta   90.00
_cell.angle_gamma   90.00
#
_symmetry.space_group_name_H-M   'P 1'
#
loop_
_entity.id
_entity.type
_entity.pdbx_description
1 polymer ?
#
loop_
_entity_poly.entity_id
_entity_poly.type
_entity_poly.pdbx_seq_one_letter_code
_entity_poly.pdbx_strand_id
1 'polypeptide(L)'
;MTTQPEASLTVTRRYVLIGTTALIAVLAAGGVGFWNSPDTAAAQSGPSGEVSMADLLVPSPLGDEIQGQADAPVTIVEYASMTCPHCSHFHETTYPEMKKKYVDTGKVRFIFREFPLDPLALAASMLARCAGKDRYFPLIDAFFAQQKDWVVQKPLQPMFAIAKQAGFTQQTFDQCLANHQMEQGLVDERTRAQQKFNVNSTPTFFINGKTFRGTLTPEELDKQIAPYLKG
;
A
#
# COMPACT_ATOMS: atom_id res chain seq x y z
N MET A 1 -55.68 23.52 7.35
CA MET A 1 -56.11 23.87 6.00
C MET A 1 -55.15 24.88 5.45
N THR A 2 -54.22 24.45 4.62
CA THR A 2 -53.58 25.24 3.57
C THR A 2 -52.69 24.32 2.75
N THR A 3 -53.09 24.11 1.53
CA THR A 3 -52.60 23.18 0.51
C THR A 3 -51.32 23.76 -0.12
N GLN A 4 -50.33 22.90 -0.33
CA GLN A 4 -49.18 23.17 -1.21
C GLN A 4 -49.56 22.91 -2.68
N PRO A 5 -48.98 23.62 -3.66
CA PRO A 5 -48.98 23.18 -5.05
C PRO A 5 -47.64 22.53 -5.43
N GLU A 6 -47.77 21.37 -6.05
CA GLU A 6 -46.68 20.67 -6.73
C GLU A 6 -46.30 21.38 -8.05
N ALA A 7 -45.01 21.60 -8.27
CA ALA A 7 -44.49 22.09 -9.54
C ALA A 7 -43.92 20.92 -10.36
N SER A 8 -44.69 20.57 -11.40
CA SER A 8 -44.31 19.61 -12.44
C SER A 8 -43.34 20.28 -13.44
N LEU A 9 -42.13 19.76 -13.54
CA LEU A 9 -41.14 20.11 -14.58
C LEU A 9 -41.20 19.09 -15.73
N THR A 10 -41.83 19.50 -16.81
CA THR A 10 -41.90 18.76 -18.09
C THR A 10 -40.62 19.00 -18.90
N VAL A 11 -39.79 17.97 -19.09
CA VAL A 11 -38.61 18.02 -19.97
C VAL A 11 -38.99 17.61 -21.38
N THR A 12 -38.93 18.57 -22.27
CA THR A 12 -39.23 18.40 -23.70
C THR A 12 -38.02 17.84 -24.46
N ARG A 13 -38.11 16.60 -24.92
CA ARG A 13 -37.14 15.98 -25.84
C ARG A 13 -37.28 16.57 -27.24
N ARG A 14 -36.25 17.24 -27.74
CA ARG A 14 -36.11 17.57 -29.16
C ARG A 14 -35.10 16.61 -29.79
N TYR A 15 -35.59 15.74 -30.69
CA TYR A 15 -34.79 14.95 -31.61
C TYR A 15 -34.48 15.79 -32.83
N VAL A 16 -33.21 15.95 -33.19
CA VAL A 16 -32.77 16.44 -34.50
C VAL A 16 -32.18 15.25 -35.26
N LEU A 17 -32.90 14.84 -36.30
CA LEU A 17 -32.42 13.89 -37.29
C LEU A 17 -31.68 14.67 -38.40
N ILE A 18 -30.41 14.38 -38.60
CA ILE A 18 -29.70 14.75 -39.84
C ILE A 18 -29.08 13.47 -40.40
N GLY A 19 -29.66 13.01 -41.48
CA GLY A 19 -29.13 11.93 -42.30
C GLY A 19 -28.11 12.47 -43.30
N THR A 20 -27.03 11.75 -43.50
CA THR A 20 -26.26 11.77 -44.75
C THR A 20 -25.66 10.39 -45.01
N THR A 21 -26.13 9.77 -46.04
CA THR A 21 -25.61 8.55 -46.66
C THR A 21 -24.30 8.85 -47.38
N ALA A 22 -23.26 8.08 -47.11
CA ALA A 22 -22.10 7.96 -47.98
C ALA A 22 -21.73 6.47 -48.12
N LEU A 23 -21.96 5.96 -49.32
CA LEU A 23 -21.41 4.69 -49.79
C LEU A 23 -19.89 4.84 -49.96
N ILE A 24 -19.10 3.92 -49.44
CA ILE A 24 -17.73 3.67 -49.88
C ILE A 24 -17.48 2.17 -49.96
N ALA A 25 -16.87 1.80 -51.09
CA ALA A 25 -16.66 0.49 -51.66
C ALA A 25 -15.76 -0.43 -50.79
N VAL A 26 -16.08 -1.72 -50.88
CA VAL A 26 -15.28 -2.86 -50.44
C VAL A 26 -14.08 -3.03 -51.35
N LEU A 27 -12.88 -3.04 -50.80
CA LEU A 27 -11.70 -3.69 -51.35
C LEU A 27 -11.21 -4.73 -50.37
N ALA A 28 -11.39 -6.00 -50.75
CA ALA A 28 -10.83 -7.14 -50.06
C ALA A 28 -9.31 -7.20 -50.37
N ALA A 29 -8.48 -7.15 -49.33
CA ALA A 29 -7.11 -7.62 -49.41
C ALA A 29 -6.80 -8.35 -48.09
N GLY A 30 -6.40 -9.62 -48.23
CA GLY A 30 -6.11 -10.52 -47.12
C GLY A 30 -4.99 -9.99 -46.21
N GLY A 31 -5.25 -10.09 -44.92
CA GLY A 31 -4.30 -9.74 -43.87
C GLY A 31 -4.41 -10.74 -42.75
N VAL A 32 -3.33 -11.47 -42.55
CA VAL A 32 -3.01 -12.41 -41.47
C VAL A 32 -3.53 -11.93 -40.12
N GLY A 33 -4.28 -12.80 -39.46
CA GLY A 33 -4.81 -12.56 -38.14
C GLY A 33 -3.68 -12.43 -37.10
N PHE A 34 -3.49 -11.20 -36.63
CA PHE A 34 -2.79 -10.99 -35.36
C PHE A 34 -3.77 -11.29 -34.23
N TRP A 35 -3.57 -12.42 -33.60
CA TRP A 35 -4.20 -12.73 -32.33
C TRP A 35 -3.60 -11.75 -31.29
N ASN A 36 -4.35 -10.70 -30.95
CA ASN A 36 -4.08 -9.89 -29.77
C ASN A 36 -4.30 -10.77 -28.54
N SER A 37 -3.22 -11.31 -28.01
CA SER A 37 -3.19 -11.79 -26.66
C SER A 37 -3.49 -10.59 -25.74
N PRO A 38 -4.38 -10.70 -24.76
CA PRO A 38 -4.47 -9.66 -23.74
C PRO A 38 -3.14 -9.63 -23.00
N ASP A 39 -2.34 -8.60 -23.25
CA ASP A 39 -1.21 -8.27 -22.41
C ASP A 39 -1.74 -8.12 -20.98
N THR A 40 -1.49 -9.13 -20.16
CA THR A 40 -1.49 -8.98 -18.71
C THR A 40 -0.47 -7.89 -18.44
N ALA A 41 -0.96 -6.68 -18.18
CA ALA A 41 -0.15 -5.56 -17.74
C ALA A 41 0.47 -5.97 -16.39
N ALA A 42 1.63 -6.59 -16.44
CA ALA A 42 2.52 -6.69 -15.31
C ALA A 42 2.79 -5.26 -14.88
N ALA A 43 2.37 -4.91 -13.68
CA ALA A 43 2.64 -3.61 -13.09
C ALA A 43 4.16 -3.39 -13.15
N GLN A 44 4.60 -2.44 -13.98
CA GLN A 44 6.01 -2.16 -14.18
C GLN A 44 6.55 -1.54 -12.89
N SER A 45 7.27 -2.33 -12.10
CA SER A 45 8.04 -1.92 -10.94
C SER A 45 9.35 -1.21 -11.37
N GLY A 46 9.22 -0.12 -12.12
CA GLY A 46 10.34 0.74 -12.49
C GLY A 46 10.46 1.96 -11.55
N PRO A 47 11.66 2.58 -11.45
CA PRO A 47 11.81 3.82 -10.68
C PRO A 47 10.93 4.91 -11.28
N SER A 48 10.05 5.51 -10.47
CA SER A 48 9.09 6.53 -10.89
C SER A 48 9.44 7.95 -10.43
N GLY A 49 10.66 8.14 -9.94
CA GLY A 49 11.17 9.41 -9.41
C GLY A 49 12.18 9.21 -8.30
N GLU A 50 12.74 10.30 -7.81
CA GLU A 50 13.67 10.32 -6.69
C GLU A 50 13.21 11.37 -5.68
N VAL A 51 13.33 11.06 -4.38
CA VAL A 51 13.03 11.96 -3.28
C VAL A 51 14.29 12.24 -2.48
N SER A 52 14.34 13.41 -1.84
CA SER A 52 15.43 13.77 -0.93
C SER A 52 15.51 12.79 0.24
N MET A 53 16.65 12.14 0.43
CA MET A 53 16.89 11.28 1.59
C MET A 53 16.80 12.06 2.90
N ALA A 54 17.22 13.32 2.93
CA ALA A 54 17.12 14.17 4.12
C ALA A 54 15.65 14.38 4.54
N ASP A 55 14.75 14.58 3.58
CA ASP A 55 13.31 14.73 3.86
C ASP A 55 12.65 13.39 4.21
N LEU A 56 13.06 12.32 3.50
CA LEU A 56 12.53 10.97 3.70
C LEU A 56 12.88 10.43 5.08
N LEU A 57 14.08 10.72 5.59
CA LEU A 57 14.57 10.25 6.89
C LEU A 57 14.12 11.10 8.08
N VAL A 58 13.37 12.19 7.86
CA VAL A 58 12.65 12.82 8.96
C VAL A 58 11.68 11.79 9.55
N PRO A 59 11.76 11.49 10.87
CA PRO A 59 10.92 10.45 11.47
C PRO A 59 9.42 10.72 11.28
N SER A 60 8.65 9.63 11.24
CA SER A 60 7.18 9.67 11.31
C SER A 60 6.72 10.38 12.60
N PRO A 61 5.52 10.98 12.64
CA PRO A 61 4.95 11.59 13.84
C PRO A 61 4.93 10.67 15.08
N LEU A 62 4.79 9.36 14.84
CA LEU A 62 4.82 8.33 15.89
C LEU A 62 6.20 7.67 16.08
N GLY A 63 7.23 8.18 15.40
CA GLY A 63 8.52 7.52 15.25
C GLY A 63 8.51 6.46 14.15
N ASP A 64 9.69 6.07 13.69
CA ASP A 64 9.86 5.03 12.68
C ASP A 64 10.02 3.65 13.31
N GLU A 65 9.45 2.64 12.67
CA GLU A 65 9.69 1.24 12.97
C GLU A 65 10.79 0.70 12.04
N ILE A 66 11.91 0.31 12.63
CA ILE A 66 13.16 0.09 11.89
C ILE A 66 13.73 -1.28 12.21
N GLN A 67 14.24 -1.95 11.16
CA GLN A 67 15.09 -3.13 11.26
C GLN A 67 16.42 -2.90 10.54
N GLY A 68 17.46 -3.60 10.98
CA GLY A 68 18.81 -3.45 10.44
C GLY A 68 19.63 -2.36 11.12
N GLN A 69 20.86 -2.18 10.63
CA GLN A 69 21.82 -1.26 11.20
C GLN A 69 21.61 0.17 10.70
N ALA A 70 21.84 1.16 11.57
CA ALA A 70 21.61 2.57 11.24
C ALA A 70 22.55 3.10 10.13
N ASP A 71 23.74 2.52 10.04
CA ASP A 71 24.82 2.85 9.09
C ASP A 71 24.85 1.93 7.86
N ALA A 72 23.79 1.12 7.65
CA ALA A 72 23.69 0.28 6.48
C ALA A 72 23.79 1.10 5.19
N PRO A 73 24.54 0.61 4.16
CA PRO A 73 24.74 1.34 2.89
C PRO A 73 23.45 1.55 2.09
N VAL A 74 22.42 0.75 2.35
CA VAL A 74 21.12 0.87 1.70
C VAL A 74 20.04 1.13 2.73
N THR A 75 19.24 2.17 2.50
CA THR A 75 17.99 2.39 3.25
C THR A 75 16.80 2.10 2.35
N ILE A 76 15.91 1.24 2.81
CA ILE A 76 14.63 0.96 2.18
C ILE A 76 13.53 1.47 3.11
N VAL A 77 12.67 2.36 2.60
CA VAL A 77 11.45 2.79 3.27
C VAL A 77 10.28 2.20 2.51
N GLU A 78 9.46 1.41 3.18
CA GLU A 78 8.20 0.88 2.64
C GLU A 78 7.01 1.64 3.23
N TYR A 79 6.14 2.14 2.37
CA TYR A 79 4.80 2.58 2.73
C TYR A 79 3.80 1.48 2.37
N ALA A 80 3.17 0.91 3.39
CA ALA A 80 2.29 -0.24 3.24
C ALA A 80 0.95 -0.08 3.95
N SER A 81 -0.08 -0.74 3.43
CA SER A 81 -1.38 -0.87 4.07
C SER A 81 -1.64 -2.31 4.47
N MET A 82 -2.14 -2.50 5.68
CA MET A 82 -2.43 -3.82 6.24
C MET A 82 -3.53 -4.58 5.49
N THR A 83 -4.40 -3.88 4.74
CA THR A 83 -5.45 -4.48 3.90
C THR A 83 -5.05 -4.66 2.44
N CYS A 84 -3.85 -4.19 2.04
CA CYS A 84 -3.39 -4.28 0.66
C CYS A 84 -2.87 -5.70 0.33
N PRO A 85 -3.45 -6.42 -0.68
CA PRO A 85 -3.01 -7.77 -1.03
C PRO A 85 -1.57 -7.80 -1.59
N HIS A 86 -1.15 -6.74 -2.27
CA HIS A 86 0.23 -6.64 -2.80
C HIS A 86 1.26 -6.45 -1.68
N CYS A 87 0.90 -5.76 -0.58
CA CYS A 87 1.74 -5.67 0.61
C CYS A 87 1.87 -7.03 1.29
N SER A 88 0.74 -7.75 1.51
CA SER A 88 0.74 -9.11 2.04
C SER A 88 1.64 -10.02 1.19
N HIS A 89 1.48 -10.00 -0.13
CA HIS A 89 2.31 -10.81 -1.03
C HIS A 89 3.81 -10.49 -0.89
N PHE A 90 4.21 -9.23 -0.83
CA PHE A 90 5.60 -8.83 -0.61
C PHE A 90 6.12 -9.36 0.73
N HIS A 91 5.36 -9.21 1.81
CA HIS A 91 5.74 -9.68 3.14
C HIS A 91 5.77 -11.20 3.30
N GLU A 92 5.01 -11.92 2.49
CA GLU A 92 5.03 -13.40 2.46
C GLU A 92 6.17 -13.98 1.61
N THR A 93 6.60 -13.27 0.56
CA THR A 93 7.53 -13.82 -0.45
C THR A 93 8.90 -13.14 -0.43
N THR A 94 8.95 -11.83 -0.63
CA THR A 94 10.21 -11.09 -0.84
C THR A 94 10.85 -10.62 0.46
N TYR A 95 10.04 -10.12 1.40
CA TYR A 95 10.54 -9.57 2.66
C TYR A 95 11.34 -10.57 3.50
N PRO A 96 10.95 -11.86 3.67
CA PRO A 96 11.74 -12.81 4.47
C PRO A 96 13.13 -13.06 3.87
N GLU A 97 13.23 -13.14 2.54
CA GLU A 97 14.51 -13.29 1.85
C GLU A 97 15.36 -12.03 1.96
N MET A 98 14.77 -10.86 1.72
CA MET A 98 15.42 -9.56 1.90
C MET A 98 15.97 -9.40 3.32
N LYS A 99 15.13 -9.70 4.32
CA LYS A 99 15.52 -9.61 5.73
C LYS A 99 16.75 -10.46 6.01
N LYS A 100 16.69 -11.75 5.69
CA LYS A 100 17.79 -12.69 5.91
C LYS A 100 19.07 -12.32 5.16
N LYS A 101 18.94 -11.88 3.89
CA LYS A 101 20.09 -11.65 3.00
C LYS A 101 20.75 -10.30 3.24
N TYR A 102 19.97 -9.28 3.60
CA TYR A 102 20.43 -7.90 3.63
C TYR A 102 20.25 -7.20 4.97
N VAL A 103 19.09 -7.32 5.63
CA VAL A 103 18.83 -6.63 6.89
C VAL A 103 19.64 -7.24 8.02
N ASP A 104 19.56 -8.57 8.18
CA ASP A 104 20.25 -9.30 9.25
C ASP A 104 21.78 -9.33 9.06
N THR A 105 22.26 -9.02 7.85
CA THR A 105 23.70 -8.90 7.53
C THR A 105 24.22 -7.47 7.55
N GLY A 106 23.40 -6.48 7.97
CA GLY A 106 23.80 -5.07 8.09
C GLY A 106 23.93 -4.32 6.76
N LYS A 107 23.46 -4.88 5.65
CA LYS A 107 23.54 -4.26 4.32
C LYS A 107 22.36 -3.34 4.01
N VAL A 108 21.22 -3.57 4.66
CA VAL A 108 19.98 -2.81 4.50
C VAL A 108 19.46 -2.37 5.86
N ARG A 109 19.11 -1.09 5.94
CA ARG A 109 18.24 -0.51 6.95
C ARG A 109 16.83 -0.48 6.38
N PHE A 110 15.92 -1.24 6.95
CA PHE A 110 14.52 -1.29 6.54
C PHE A 110 13.65 -0.47 7.47
N ILE A 111 12.86 0.45 6.93
CA ILE A 111 11.92 1.32 7.65
C ILE A 111 10.53 1.00 7.12
N PHE A 112 9.66 0.52 8.02
CA PHE A 112 8.24 0.32 7.69
C PHE A 112 7.44 1.54 8.13
N ARG A 113 6.61 2.06 7.23
CA ARG A 113 5.69 3.17 7.50
C ARG A 113 4.28 2.80 7.10
N GLU A 114 3.38 2.97 8.01
CA GLU A 114 1.98 2.68 7.80
C GLU A 114 1.35 3.70 6.84
N PHE A 115 0.65 3.18 5.84
CA PHE A 115 -0.14 3.96 4.89
C PHE A 115 -1.54 3.35 4.80
N PRO A 116 -2.39 3.50 5.84
CA PRO A 116 -3.68 2.87 5.90
C PRO A 116 -4.59 3.37 4.77
N LEU A 117 -5.11 2.45 3.95
CA LEU A 117 -6.02 2.75 2.85
C LEU A 117 -7.47 2.88 3.31
N ASP A 118 -7.80 2.27 4.45
CA ASP A 118 -9.15 2.19 5.01
C ASP A 118 -9.11 2.09 6.56
N PRO A 119 -10.26 2.22 7.24
CA PRO A 119 -10.32 2.16 8.71
C PRO A 119 -9.85 0.82 9.30
N LEU A 120 -9.98 -0.28 8.55
CA LEU A 120 -9.55 -1.60 9.01
C LEU A 120 -8.02 -1.71 9.01
N ALA A 121 -7.37 -1.20 7.96
CA ALA A 121 -5.91 -1.09 7.89
C ALA A 121 -5.38 -0.18 9.02
N LEU A 122 -6.08 0.92 9.31
CA LEU A 122 -5.73 1.82 10.41
C LEU A 122 -5.78 1.10 11.76
N ALA A 123 -6.85 0.36 12.04
CA ALA A 123 -6.99 -0.43 13.26
C ALA A 123 -5.87 -1.48 13.43
N ALA A 124 -5.52 -2.20 12.36
CA ALA A 124 -4.42 -3.16 12.38
C ALA A 124 -3.06 -2.50 12.65
N SER A 125 -2.82 -1.33 12.04
CA SER A 125 -1.63 -0.51 12.29
C SER A 125 -1.53 -0.04 13.74
N MET A 126 -2.65 0.42 14.32
CA MET A 126 -2.71 0.79 15.73
C MET A 126 -2.35 -0.38 16.64
N LEU A 127 -2.92 -1.56 16.38
CA LEU A 127 -2.62 -2.78 17.16
C LEU A 127 -1.15 -3.16 17.07
N ALA A 128 -0.52 -3.06 15.90
CA ALA A 128 0.89 -3.34 15.76
C ALA A 128 1.74 -2.38 16.62
N ARG A 129 1.44 -1.09 16.60
CA ARG A 129 2.14 -0.10 17.44
C ARG A 129 1.90 -0.30 18.92
N CYS A 130 0.68 -0.63 19.36
CA CYS A 130 0.38 -0.95 20.75
C CYS A 130 1.08 -2.21 21.26
N ALA A 131 1.49 -3.12 20.39
CA ALA A 131 2.23 -4.33 20.79
C ALA A 131 3.64 -4.01 21.35
N GLY A 132 4.16 -2.81 21.07
CA GLY A 132 5.50 -2.36 21.46
C GLY A 132 6.58 -2.87 20.50
N LYS A 133 7.78 -2.27 20.61
CA LYS A 133 8.87 -2.44 19.63
C LYS A 133 9.22 -3.89 19.32
N ASP A 134 9.31 -4.73 20.35
CA ASP A 134 9.76 -6.12 20.17
C ASP A 134 8.71 -6.99 19.46
N ARG A 135 7.43 -6.59 19.49
CA ARG A 135 6.31 -7.33 18.91
C ARG A 135 5.68 -6.65 17.72
N TYR A 136 6.15 -5.44 17.36
CA TYR A 136 5.63 -4.68 16.22
C TYR A 136 5.74 -5.48 14.91
N PHE A 137 6.96 -5.80 14.48
CA PHE A 137 7.18 -6.56 13.23
C PHE A 137 6.56 -7.96 13.27
N PRO A 138 6.72 -8.77 14.34
CA PRO A 138 6.00 -10.03 14.46
C PRO A 138 4.48 -9.91 14.27
N LEU A 139 3.86 -8.83 14.76
CA LEU A 139 2.42 -8.63 14.62
C LEU A 139 2.05 -8.14 13.20
N ILE A 140 2.87 -7.29 12.58
CA ILE A 140 2.74 -6.93 11.15
C ILE A 140 2.77 -8.18 10.28
N ASP A 141 3.76 -9.05 10.48
CA ASP A 141 3.92 -10.30 9.73
C ASP A 141 2.71 -11.23 9.94
N ALA A 142 2.21 -11.35 11.18
CA ALA A 142 1.02 -12.15 11.48
C ALA A 142 -0.25 -11.63 10.82
N PHE A 143 -0.44 -10.30 10.79
CA PHE A 143 -1.56 -9.68 10.09
C PHE A 143 -1.49 -9.88 8.57
N PHE A 144 -0.31 -9.75 7.95
CA PHE A 144 -0.15 -10.00 6.53
C PHE A 144 -0.37 -11.47 6.18
N ALA A 145 0.25 -12.39 6.91
CA ALA A 145 0.12 -13.83 6.66
C ALA A 145 -1.32 -14.34 6.80
N GLN A 146 -2.11 -13.73 7.67
CA GLN A 146 -3.52 -14.09 7.92
C GLN A 146 -4.50 -13.09 7.31
N GLN A 147 -4.07 -12.28 6.32
CA GLN A 147 -4.86 -11.15 5.79
C GLN A 147 -6.27 -11.57 5.37
N LYS A 148 -6.43 -12.72 4.72
CA LYS A 148 -7.73 -13.23 4.24
C LYS A 148 -8.69 -13.61 5.37
N ASP A 149 -8.17 -13.89 6.56
CA ASP A 149 -8.96 -14.35 7.70
C ASP A 149 -9.57 -13.18 8.48
N TRP A 150 -8.93 -11.99 8.44
CA TRP A 150 -9.40 -10.83 9.20
C TRP A 150 -9.91 -9.67 8.33
N VAL A 151 -9.57 -9.61 7.04
CA VAL A 151 -10.15 -8.62 6.10
C VAL A 151 -11.52 -9.12 5.65
N VAL A 152 -12.47 -9.08 6.56
CA VAL A 152 -13.83 -9.62 6.42
C VAL A 152 -14.86 -8.64 6.96
N GLN A 153 -16.16 -8.91 6.76
CA GLN A 153 -17.24 -8.02 7.21
C GLN A 153 -17.30 -7.83 8.74
N LYS A 154 -16.89 -8.83 9.54
CA LYS A 154 -16.85 -8.77 11.00
C LYS A 154 -15.42 -8.98 11.51
N PRO A 155 -14.54 -7.98 11.38
CA PRO A 155 -13.10 -8.15 11.53
C PRO A 155 -12.62 -8.20 12.99
N LEU A 156 -13.36 -7.65 13.95
CA LEU A 156 -12.86 -7.46 15.32
C LEU A 156 -12.44 -8.74 16.02
N GLN A 157 -13.23 -9.83 15.87
CA GLN A 157 -12.89 -11.10 16.49
C GLN A 157 -11.66 -11.77 15.88
N PRO A 158 -11.52 -11.92 14.53
CA PRO A 158 -10.28 -12.39 13.92
C PRO A 158 -9.07 -11.50 14.25
N MET A 159 -9.20 -10.19 14.22
CA MET A 159 -8.12 -9.27 14.60
C MET A 159 -7.69 -9.46 16.04
N PHE A 160 -8.63 -9.62 16.96
CA PHE A 160 -8.32 -9.91 18.35
C PHE A 160 -7.62 -11.28 18.51
N ALA A 161 -8.04 -12.30 17.74
CA ALA A 161 -7.38 -13.61 17.76
C ALA A 161 -5.89 -13.51 17.34
N ILE A 162 -5.58 -12.67 16.36
CA ILE A 162 -4.19 -12.38 15.94
C ILE A 162 -3.47 -11.56 17.02
N ALA A 163 -4.08 -10.47 17.54
CA ALA A 163 -3.49 -9.62 18.56
C ALA A 163 -3.16 -10.38 19.85
N LYS A 164 -3.96 -11.40 20.22
CA LYS A 164 -3.66 -12.27 21.36
C LYS A 164 -2.32 -12.97 21.26
N GLN A 165 -1.85 -13.28 20.07
CA GLN A 165 -0.52 -13.88 19.85
C GLN A 165 0.59 -12.91 20.28
N ALA A 166 0.34 -11.60 20.21
CA ALA A 166 1.21 -10.56 20.72
C ALA A 166 0.91 -10.14 22.18
N GLY A 167 0.11 -10.95 22.91
CA GLY A 167 -0.16 -10.76 24.33
C GLY A 167 -1.30 -9.80 24.67
N PHE A 168 -2.15 -9.41 23.72
CA PHE A 168 -3.29 -8.56 24.01
C PHE A 168 -4.35 -9.30 24.83
N THR A 169 -4.88 -8.63 25.86
CA THR A 169 -6.17 -8.94 26.50
C THR A 169 -7.27 -8.19 25.78
N GLN A 170 -8.54 -8.54 26.02
CA GLN A 170 -9.65 -7.76 25.47
C GLN A 170 -9.55 -6.28 25.88
N GLN A 171 -9.24 -6.02 27.13
CA GLN A 171 -9.10 -4.66 27.65
C GLN A 171 -8.02 -3.86 26.90
N THR A 172 -6.81 -4.42 26.73
CA THR A 172 -5.71 -3.70 26.04
C THR A 172 -5.97 -3.57 24.53
N PHE A 173 -6.68 -4.50 23.92
CA PHE A 173 -7.15 -4.40 22.55
C PHE A 173 -8.12 -3.22 22.37
N ASP A 174 -9.15 -3.14 23.21
CA ASP A 174 -10.15 -2.06 23.14
C ASP A 174 -9.52 -0.70 23.46
N GLN A 175 -8.63 -0.62 24.44
CA GLN A 175 -7.90 0.60 24.79
C GLN A 175 -6.99 1.07 23.64
N CYS A 176 -6.34 0.14 22.93
CA CYS A 176 -5.52 0.47 21.78
C CYS A 176 -6.35 1.09 20.66
N LEU A 177 -7.47 0.46 20.30
CA LEU A 177 -8.36 0.95 19.26
C LEU A 177 -9.06 2.27 19.61
N ALA A 178 -9.14 2.62 20.88
CA ALA A 178 -9.66 3.91 21.36
C ALA A 178 -8.59 5.01 21.48
N ASN A 179 -7.35 4.75 21.08
CA ASN A 179 -6.25 5.72 21.19
C ASN A 179 -6.26 6.72 20.03
N HIS A 180 -7.03 7.81 20.19
CA HIS A 180 -7.16 8.86 19.17
C HIS A 180 -5.83 9.58 18.83
N GLN A 181 -4.89 9.67 19.77
CA GLN A 181 -3.59 10.28 19.48
C GLN A 181 -2.77 9.42 18.49
N MET A 182 -2.79 8.10 18.70
CA MET A 182 -2.13 7.17 17.78
C MET A 182 -2.83 7.14 16.42
N GLU A 183 -4.16 7.10 16.41
CA GLU A 183 -4.96 7.21 15.19
C GLU A 183 -4.58 8.45 14.38
N GLN A 184 -4.56 9.62 15.01
CA GLN A 184 -4.18 10.89 14.36
C GLN A 184 -2.74 10.85 13.82
N GLY A 185 -1.80 10.32 14.58
CA GLY A 185 -0.40 10.22 14.12
C GLY A 185 -0.23 9.34 12.88
N LEU A 186 -1.00 8.26 12.74
CA LEU A 186 -1.03 7.42 11.54
C LEU A 186 -1.66 8.15 10.34
N VAL A 187 -2.72 8.92 10.57
CA VAL A 187 -3.35 9.76 9.55
C VAL A 187 -2.41 10.87 9.08
N ASP A 188 -1.68 11.49 10.01
CA ASP A 188 -0.70 12.53 9.70
C ASP A 188 0.47 11.98 8.88
N GLU A 189 0.97 10.76 9.20
CA GLU A 189 2.02 10.11 8.40
C GLU A 189 1.53 9.79 6.99
N ARG A 190 0.33 9.24 6.84
CA ARG A 190 -0.28 9.02 5.53
C ARG A 190 -0.37 10.31 4.74
N THR A 191 -0.85 11.40 5.37
CA THR A 191 -0.98 12.71 4.74
C THR A 191 0.38 13.26 4.31
N ARG A 192 1.39 13.15 5.17
CA ARG A 192 2.78 13.53 4.86
C ARG A 192 3.31 12.76 3.66
N ALA A 193 3.10 11.45 3.64
CA ALA A 193 3.54 10.57 2.54
C ALA A 193 2.90 10.98 1.20
N GLN A 194 1.60 11.29 1.22
CA GLN A 194 0.89 11.75 0.02
C GLN A 194 1.41 13.10 -0.48
N GLN A 195 1.56 14.07 0.42
CA GLN A 195 1.88 15.44 0.06
C GLN A 195 3.36 15.65 -0.28
N LYS A 196 4.28 15.03 0.49
CA LYS A 196 5.71 15.26 0.33
C LYS A 196 6.39 14.26 -0.60
N PHE A 197 5.93 13.02 -0.62
CA PHE A 197 6.60 11.93 -1.34
C PHE A 197 5.76 11.36 -2.48
N ASN A 198 4.56 11.94 -2.73
CA ASN A 198 3.64 11.49 -3.78
C ASN A 198 3.31 9.99 -3.68
N VAL A 199 3.18 9.48 -2.44
CA VAL A 199 2.70 8.12 -2.19
C VAL A 199 1.19 8.09 -2.42
N ASN A 200 0.75 7.36 -3.43
CA ASN A 200 -0.66 7.26 -3.83
C ASN A 200 -1.14 5.82 -4.02
N SER A 201 -0.27 4.85 -3.80
CA SER A 201 -0.54 3.41 -3.88
C SER A 201 0.34 2.65 -2.90
N THR A 202 -0.05 1.40 -2.57
CA THR A 202 0.72 0.51 -1.71
C THR A 202 0.95 -0.86 -2.38
N PRO A 203 2.10 -1.48 -2.15
CA PRO A 203 3.26 -0.90 -1.48
C PRO A 203 3.95 0.17 -2.35
N THR A 204 4.56 1.17 -1.71
CA THR A 204 5.50 2.08 -2.35
C THR A 204 6.82 2.01 -1.58
N PHE A 205 7.90 1.76 -2.31
CA PHE A 205 9.25 1.66 -1.75
C PHE A 205 10.08 2.86 -2.16
N PHE A 206 10.94 3.30 -1.24
CA PHE A 206 12.04 4.22 -1.52
C PHE A 206 13.34 3.50 -1.19
N ILE A 207 14.16 3.23 -2.22
CA ILE A 207 15.47 2.59 -2.08
C ILE A 207 16.54 3.66 -2.31
N ASN A 208 17.20 4.11 -1.25
CA ASN A 208 18.11 5.25 -1.26
C ASN A 208 17.55 6.46 -2.04
N GLY A 209 16.27 6.78 -1.81
CA GLY A 209 15.55 7.90 -2.44
C GLY A 209 14.86 7.57 -3.77
N LYS A 210 15.23 6.50 -4.46
CA LYS A 210 14.53 6.08 -5.69
C LYS A 210 13.21 5.44 -5.38
N THR A 211 12.15 5.88 -6.03
CA THR A 211 10.76 5.44 -5.81
C THR A 211 10.41 4.25 -6.69
N PHE A 212 9.84 3.21 -6.07
CA PHE A 212 9.27 2.04 -6.74
C PHE A 212 7.83 1.84 -6.25
N ARG A 213 6.89 1.60 -7.16
CA ARG A 213 5.48 1.36 -6.86
C ARG A 213 5.09 -0.05 -7.25
N GLY A 214 4.29 -0.68 -6.39
CA GLY A 214 3.88 -2.08 -6.54
C GLY A 214 4.86 -3.06 -5.91
N THR A 215 4.58 -4.34 -6.07
CA THR A 215 5.35 -5.43 -5.48
C THR A 215 6.73 -5.54 -6.15
N LEU A 216 7.76 -5.77 -5.34
CA LEU A 216 9.10 -6.12 -5.82
C LEU A 216 9.33 -7.62 -5.61
N THR A 217 9.76 -8.35 -6.66
CA THR A 217 10.23 -9.73 -6.50
C THR A 217 11.63 -9.75 -5.86
N PRO A 218 12.10 -10.88 -5.31
CA PRO A 218 13.45 -10.99 -4.78
C PRO A 218 14.52 -10.58 -5.80
N GLU A 219 14.38 -11.00 -7.08
CA GLU A 219 15.33 -10.68 -8.14
C GLU A 219 15.32 -9.19 -8.51
N GLU A 220 14.14 -8.57 -8.57
CA GLU A 220 14.01 -7.13 -8.80
C GLU A 220 14.64 -6.34 -7.67
N LEU A 221 14.38 -6.73 -6.42
CA LEU A 221 14.97 -6.10 -5.24
C LEU A 221 16.50 -6.22 -5.24
N ASP A 222 17.04 -7.41 -5.51
CA ASP A 222 18.47 -7.66 -5.64
C ASP A 222 19.10 -6.72 -6.65
N LYS A 223 18.48 -6.58 -7.82
CA LYS A 223 18.94 -5.68 -8.89
C LYS A 223 18.96 -4.21 -8.44
N GLN A 224 17.98 -3.78 -7.66
CA GLN A 224 17.93 -2.39 -7.18
C GLN A 224 18.94 -2.12 -6.06
N ILE A 225 19.25 -3.11 -5.22
CA ILE A 225 20.19 -2.98 -4.11
C ILE A 225 21.65 -3.08 -4.58
N ALA A 226 21.92 -3.95 -5.57
CA ALA A 226 23.28 -4.29 -6.02
C ALA A 226 24.21 -3.09 -6.32
N PRO A 227 23.74 -1.97 -6.92
CA PRO A 227 24.59 -0.82 -7.18
C PRO A 227 25.19 -0.18 -5.91
N TYR A 228 24.51 -0.27 -4.78
CA TYR A 228 24.91 0.35 -3.52
C TYR A 228 25.76 -0.55 -2.64
N LEU A 229 25.90 -1.83 -2.99
CA LEU A 229 26.69 -2.81 -2.23
C LEU A 229 28.10 -3.02 -2.80
N LYS A 230 28.43 -2.34 -3.90
CA LYS A 230 29.76 -2.38 -4.51
C LYS A 230 30.60 -1.26 -3.89
N GLY A 231 31.10 -1.51 -2.70
CA GLY A 231 32.04 -0.66 -1.98
C GLY A 231 33.13 -1.50 -1.40
#